data_f96b510d80f5e288864483e6fa3b9295
#
_entry.id   f96b510d80f5e288864483e6fa3b9295
#
_cell.length_a   1.000
_cell.length_b   1.000
_cell.length_c   1.000
_cell.angle_alpha   90.00
_cell.angle_beta   90.00
_cell.angle_gamma   90.00
#
_symmetry.space_group_name_H-M   'P 1'
#
loop_
_entity.id
_entity.type
_entity.pdbx_description
1 polymer ?
#
loop_
_entity_poly.entity_id
_entity_poly.type
_entity_poly.pdbx_seq_one_letter_code
_entity_poly.pdbx_strand_id
1 'polypeptide(L)'
;MIGLLAPLLIGAASATSLSKACTKDFVKSNLPTSDDKIPFGITIDDNSITTNTYRNYSVTDATFWENVNIDFCEVSFAYSHDNQDDRIVVEYWMPLAENFQNRFLATGGSAYEISNGSGGADMSGGVAYGAVTGLTDGGLPYWGSTDFDDVVLLGNGTANWPAIYNFAYQAIGEMTAIGKVFTKNYFGLSSSASKRSSDKVYTYYMGCSEGGREGMSQVQKAPDLYDGIIAGAPAMRYGQQQVNHMAPPIQIQTIGHYPPSCVFDTVINATINACDKLDGKADGVVSRTDLCLLKFNVSSMVGKSYSCAASSESSLGLGYGKRKRADSSTTPAQNGTISAKDIEVIQDLLTGLKDSNGDRVYLPFQPSAGFGDTTTYDSDTDSWGIESPSSNGEWITKFLHWQNVSSLVMTDVTNDNLKAWMIEGMNKYMDSLQTNLPDLTPFLENGGKLLHFHGEADSSIPTTGSIRYHESVRKIMYPDLSFEEGNKKLNEWYRLYLIPGAAHCATNSAQPNAGFPRDNFNHMIQWVEEDITPSTINATVQSGSKEGEVQDVCTWPSRPYYKDGTLVCQENESSVKAMLWDLPAYKMPVY
;
A
#
# COMPACT_ATOMS: atom_id res chain seq x y z
N MET A 1 47.43 2.82 -42.14
CA MET A 1 47.16 4.10 -41.46
C MET A 1 46.43 3.77 -40.18
N ILE A 2 47.16 3.84 -39.07
CA ILE A 2 46.68 3.51 -37.73
C ILE A 2 46.10 4.79 -37.17
N GLY A 3 44.76 4.85 -37.00
CA GLY A 3 44.08 5.98 -36.36
C GLY A 3 44.18 5.87 -34.85
N LEU A 4 44.89 6.80 -34.21
CA LEU A 4 44.91 6.95 -32.76
C LEU A 4 43.54 7.49 -32.30
N LEU A 5 42.83 6.66 -31.52
CA LEU A 5 41.74 7.13 -30.65
C LEU A 5 42.35 7.81 -29.45
N ALA A 6 42.14 9.12 -29.32
CA ALA A 6 42.44 9.87 -28.11
C ALA A 6 41.42 9.50 -27.03
N PRO A 7 41.84 9.24 -25.77
CA PRO A 7 40.90 9.04 -24.68
C PRO A 7 40.25 10.39 -24.32
N LEU A 8 38.91 10.42 -24.36
CA LEU A 8 38.16 11.51 -23.73
C LEU A 8 38.46 11.48 -22.23
N LEU A 9 39.15 12.48 -21.77
CA LEU A 9 39.26 12.82 -20.34
C LEU A 9 37.87 13.31 -19.87
N ILE A 10 37.08 12.40 -19.33
CA ILE A 10 35.93 12.75 -18.51
C ILE A 10 36.54 13.40 -17.26
N GLY A 11 36.28 14.68 -17.06
CA GLY A 11 36.66 15.41 -15.86
C GLY A 11 36.00 14.76 -14.65
N ALA A 12 36.74 13.96 -13.89
CA ALA A 12 36.34 13.46 -12.61
C ALA A 12 36.14 14.67 -11.68
N ALA A 13 34.90 15.07 -11.44
CA ALA A 13 34.56 15.81 -10.25
C ALA A 13 35.08 14.96 -9.08
N SER A 14 35.98 15.55 -8.26
CA SER A 14 36.58 14.84 -7.12
C SER A 14 35.46 14.41 -6.18
N ALA A 15 35.09 13.12 -6.21
CA ALA A 15 34.05 12.57 -5.35
C ALA A 15 34.41 12.86 -3.89
N THR A 16 33.59 13.67 -3.22
CA THR A 16 33.76 13.99 -1.81
C THR A 16 33.57 12.70 -1.02
N SER A 17 34.57 12.29 -0.24
CA SER A 17 34.47 11.07 0.57
C SER A 17 33.29 11.15 1.55
N LEU A 18 32.64 10.04 1.85
CA LEU A 18 31.49 9.98 2.77
C LEU A 18 31.77 10.69 4.10
N SER A 19 32.98 10.54 4.67
CA SER A 19 33.37 11.18 5.92
C SER A 19 33.45 12.71 5.84
N LYS A 20 33.60 13.28 4.64
CA LYS A 20 33.61 14.75 4.44
C LYS A 20 32.20 15.25 4.09
N ALA A 21 31.42 14.48 3.35
CA ALA A 21 30.10 14.85 2.94
C ALA A 21 29.05 14.64 4.07
N CYS A 22 29.28 13.67 4.97
CA CYS A 22 28.41 13.36 6.09
C CYS A 22 28.76 14.19 7.34
N THR A 23 28.70 15.51 7.21
CA THR A 23 28.95 16.45 8.33
C THR A 23 27.85 17.52 8.34
N LYS A 24 27.54 18.04 9.54
CA LYS A 24 26.54 19.10 9.69
C LYS A 24 26.87 20.33 8.83
N ASP A 25 28.13 20.76 8.78
CA ASP A 25 28.54 21.93 8.02
C ASP A 25 28.36 21.70 6.51
N PHE A 26 28.72 20.52 6.01
CA PHE A 26 28.51 20.18 4.60
C PHE A 26 27.03 20.13 4.26
N VAL A 27 26.21 19.48 5.09
CA VAL A 27 24.74 19.40 4.92
C VAL A 27 24.17 20.81 4.95
N LYS A 28 24.51 21.65 5.95
CA LYS A 28 24.01 23.02 6.08
C LYS A 28 24.33 23.87 4.84
N SER A 29 25.51 23.74 4.28
CA SER A 29 25.90 24.48 3.07
C SER A 29 25.19 24.03 1.78
N ASN A 30 24.51 22.90 1.80
CA ASN A 30 23.78 22.32 0.68
C ASN A 30 22.26 22.26 0.88
N LEU A 31 21.75 22.75 2.02
CA LEU A 31 20.29 22.85 2.21
C LEU A 31 19.66 23.75 1.14
N PRO A 32 18.42 23.49 0.76
CA PRO A 32 17.65 24.42 -0.06
C PRO A 32 17.58 25.81 0.59
N THR A 33 17.62 26.85 -0.25
CA THR A 33 17.50 28.26 0.14
C THR A 33 16.18 28.84 -0.38
N SER A 34 15.86 30.07 0.01
CA SER A 34 14.68 30.80 -0.51
C SER A 34 14.67 31.00 -2.03
N ASP A 35 15.85 30.92 -2.67
CA ASP A 35 15.98 31.06 -4.13
C ASP A 35 15.70 29.74 -4.87
N ASP A 36 15.60 28.65 -4.15
CA ASP A 36 15.32 27.33 -4.70
C ASP A 36 13.79 27.09 -4.87
N LYS A 37 13.45 26.18 -5.77
CA LYS A 37 12.06 25.80 -6.00
C LYS A 37 11.59 24.77 -4.96
N ILE A 38 11.42 25.19 -3.72
CA ILE A 38 10.73 24.45 -2.66
C ILE A 38 9.32 25.02 -2.45
N PRO A 39 8.40 24.29 -1.77
CA PRO A 39 7.07 24.79 -1.49
C PRO A 39 7.09 26.12 -0.74
N PHE A 40 6.16 27.00 -1.06
CA PHE A 40 6.05 28.33 -0.45
C PHE A 40 5.63 28.21 1.03
N GLY A 41 6.18 29.08 1.86
CA GLY A 41 5.81 29.15 3.27
C GLY A 41 6.51 28.11 4.15
N ILE A 42 7.61 27.52 3.68
CA ILE A 42 8.44 26.60 4.46
C ILE A 42 9.70 27.31 4.94
N THR A 43 10.00 27.13 6.23
CA THR A 43 11.27 27.56 6.86
C THR A 43 12.01 26.33 7.38
N ILE A 44 13.22 26.06 6.84
CA ILE A 44 14.09 24.96 7.28
C ILE A 44 14.88 25.39 8.52
N ASP A 45 14.82 24.58 9.59
CA ASP A 45 15.63 24.77 10.81
C ASP A 45 17.00 24.11 10.63
N ASP A 46 17.99 24.91 10.25
CA ASP A 46 19.36 24.46 10.04
C ASP A 46 20.09 24.05 11.33
N ASN A 47 19.55 24.40 12.50
CA ASN A 47 20.10 23.97 13.79
C ASN A 47 19.67 22.57 14.18
N SER A 48 18.60 22.06 13.56
CA SER A 48 18.07 20.73 13.79
C SER A 48 18.85 19.61 13.08
N ILE A 49 19.81 19.96 12.20
CA ILE A 49 20.55 19.00 11.38
C ILE A 49 21.22 17.93 12.25
N THR A 50 20.97 16.66 11.91
CA THR A 50 21.73 15.51 12.40
C THR A 50 22.36 14.76 11.23
N THR A 51 23.50 14.11 11.48
CA THR A 51 24.20 13.30 10.47
C THR A 51 24.80 12.07 11.11
N ASN A 52 24.59 10.91 10.51
CA ASN A 52 25.20 9.63 10.91
C ASN A 52 25.78 8.92 9.70
N THR A 53 26.99 8.38 9.85
CA THR A 53 27.64 7.60 8.78
C THR A 53 27.47 6.12 9.05
N TYR A 54 26.87 5.41 8.10
CA TYR A 54 26.73 3.97 8.13
C TYR A 54 27.67 3.31 7.10
N ARG A 55 28.28 2.21 7.52
CA ARG A 55 29.16 1.38 6.69
C ARG A 55 28.74 -0.06 6.81
N ASN A 56 28.66 -0.73 5.68
CA ASN A 56 28.25 -2.14 5.60
C ASN A 56 26.98 -2.42 6.43
N TYR A 57 26.02 -1.49 6.37
CA TYR A 57 24.75 -1.61 7.06
C TYR A 57 23.96 -2.75 6.42
N SER A 58 23.69 -3.79 7.21
CA SER A 58 22.99 -4.98 6.72
C SER A 58 21.49 -4.82 6.86
N VAL A 59 20.77 -4.95 5.75
CA VAL A 59 19.32 -5.00 5.71
C VAL A 59 18.90 -6.41 5.33
N THR A 60 18.17 -7.06 6.22
CA THR A 60 17.63 -8.40 6.05
C THR A 60 16.12 -8.39 6.25
N ASP A 61 15.46 -9.37 5.67
CA ASP A 61 14.01 -9.59 5.82
C ASP A 61 13.13 -8.43 5.36
N ALA A 62 13.65 -7.56 4.49
CA ALA A 62 12.87 -6.49 3.88
C ALA A 62 11.80 -7.09 2.95
N THR A 63 10.56 -6.64 3.11
CA THR A 63 9.43 -7.18 2.35
C THR A 63 9.56 -6.89 0.85
N PHE A 64 10.00 -5.68 0.48
CA PHE A 64 10.00 -5.18 -0.90
C PHE A 64 11.38 -5.24 -1.58
N TRP A 65 12.42 -5.64 -0.87
CA TRP A 65 13.79 -5.60 -1.33
C TRP A 65 14.53 -6.90 -1.06
N GLU A 66 15.52 -7.18 -1.89
CA GLU A 66 16.49 -8.23 -1.58
C GLU A 66 17.39 -7.82 -0.41
N ASN A 67 17.92 -8.82 0.31
CA ASN A 67 18.89 -8.56 1.38
C ASN A 67 20.12 -7.86 0.82
N VAL A 68 20.56 -6.78 1.46
CA VAL A 68 21.65 -5.94 0.96
C VAL A 68 22.48 -5.37 2.08
N ASN A 69 23.76 -5.13 1.80
CA ASN A 69 24.65 -4.34 2.63
C ASN A 69 24.95 -3.02 1.91
N ILE A 70 24.74 -1.89 2.60
CA ILE A 70 24.85 -0.55 2.02
C ILE A 70 25.71 0.37 2.87
N ASP A 71 26.36 1.32 2.19
CA ASP A 71 27.06 2.45 2.80
C ASP A 71 26.29 3.73 2.49
N PHE A 72 26.00 4.54 3.50
CA PHE A 72 25.27 5.80 3.30
C PHE A 72 25.53 6.81 4.41
N CYS A 73 25.17 8.06 4.12
CA CYS A 73 25.04 9.11 5.11
C CYS A 73 23.57 9.32 5.41
N GLU A 74 23.15 9.09 6.64
CA GLU A 74 21.85 9.51 7.14
C GLU A 74 21.90 10.98 7.49
N VAL A 75 20.98 11.75 6.95
CA VAL A 75 20.81 13.18 7.20
C VAL A 75 19.38 13.41 7.65
N SER A 76 19.19 14.08 8.77
CA SER A 76 17.86 14.51 9.21
C SER A 76 17.87 15.99 9.58
N PHE A 77 16.78 16.67 9.29
CA PHE A 77 16.53 18.05 9.73
C PHE A 77 15.01 18.31 9.77
N ALA A 78 14.63 19.41 10.43
CA ALA A 78 13.24 19.82 10.53
C ALA A 78 12.96 21.05 9.67
N TYR A 79 11.68 21.19 9.30
CA TYR A 79 11.11 22.42 8.78
C TYR A 79 9.80 22.74 9.49
N SER A 80 9.31 23.95 9.33
CA SER A 80 8.00 24.40 9.80
C SER A 80 7.31 25.23 8.74
N HIS A 81 5.99 25.33 8.82
CA HIS A 81 5.22 26.24 8.00
C HIS A 81 5.13 27.63 8.63
N ASP A 82 5.20 28.66 7.81
CA ASP A 82 5.09 30.05 8.27
C ASP A 82 3.76 30.29 8.98
N ASN A 83 3.82 30.88 10.16
CA ASN A 83 2.67 31.16 11.03
C ASN A 83 1.91 29.90 11.54
N GLN A 84 2.51 28.74 11.48
CA GLN A 84 2.02 27.52 12.14
C GLN A 84 2.97 27.13 13.27
N ASP A 85 2.42 26.58 14.35
CA ASP A 85 3.22 26.02 15.44
C ASP A 85 3.40 24.52 15.20
N ASP A 86 4.04 24.21 14.07
CA ASP A 86 4.34 22.84 13.66
C ASP A 86 5.85 22.62 13.51
N ARG A 87 6.25 21.38 13.50
CA ARG A 87 7.62 20.94 13.28
C ARG A 87 7.60 19.60 12.59
N ILE A 88 8.06 19.58 11.34
CA ILE A 88 8.07 18.38 10.49
C ILE A 88 9.52 17.95 10.30
N VAL A 89 9.81 16.69 10.58
CA VAL A 89 11.15 16.12 10.39
C VAL A 89 11.20 15.36 9.07
N VAL A 90 12.28 15.59 8.34
CA VAL A 90 12.64 14.81 7.15
C VAL A 90 13.95 14.09 7.38
N GLU A 91 14.06 12.89 6.84
CA GLU A 91 15.27 12.08 6.87
C GLU A 91 15.63 11.64 5.46
N TYR A 92 16.91 11.72 5.13
CA TYR A 92 17.43 11.32 3.81
C TYR A 92 18.64 10.40 3.99
N TRP A 93 18.66 9.30 3.26
CA TRP A 93 19.81 8.43 3.13
C TRP A 93 20.54 8.70 1.83
N MET A 94 21.73 9.26 1.95
CA MET A 94 22.55 9.69 0.82
C MET A 94 23.54 8.58 0.46
N PRO A 95 23.47 7.96 -0.73
CA PRO A 95 24.44 6.96 -1.15
C PRO A 95 25.84 7.54 -1.29
N LEU A 96 26.85 6.68 -1.43
CA LEU A 96 28.19 7.10 -1.83
C LEU A 96 28.13 7.84 -3.19
N ALA A 97 28.96 8.86 -3.37
CA ALA A 97 28.96 9.66 -4.60
C ALA A 97 29.26 8.81 -5.86
N GLU A 98 30.09 7.76 -5.73
CA GLU A 98 30.38 6.80 -6.79
C GLU A 98 29.22 5.87 -7.12
N ASN A 99 28.27 5.69 -6.20
CA ASN A 99 27.09 4.83 -6.37
C ASN A 99 25.84 5.62 -6.79
N PHE A 100 25.86 6.95 -6.67
CA PHE A 100 24.72 7.80 -6.98
C PHE A 100 24.37 7.78 -8.48
N GLN A 101 23.10 7.48 -8.80
CA GLN A 101 22.60 7.32 -10.16
C GLN A 101 21.59 8.41 -10.56
N ASN A 102 21.68 9.61 -10.01
CA ASN A 102 20.75 10.73 -10.26
C ASN A 102 19.28 10.36 -9.98
N ARG A 103 19.04 9.61 -8.91
CA ARG A 103 17.72 9.16 -8.49
C ARG A 103 17.37 9.68 -7.10
N PHE A 104 16.08 9.96 -6.90
CA PHE A 104 15.48 10.21 -5.60
C PHE A 104 14.28 9.29 -5.42
N LEU A 105 14.17 8.61 -4.29
CA LEU A 105 13.05 7.75 -3.92
C LEU A 105 12.42 8.26 -2.63
N ALA A 106 11.16 8.68 -2.69
CA ALA A 106 10.33 8.92 -1.51
C ALA A 106 9.68 7.61 -1.06
N THR A 107 9.60 7.41 0.24
CA THR A 107 8.93 6.25 0.86
C THR A 107 7.77 6.69 1.73
N GLY A 108 6.80 5.80 1.95
CA GLY A 108 5.61 6.08 2.74
C GLY A 108 5.45 5.16 3.94
N GLY A 109 4.29 5.25 4.58
CA GLY A 109 3.99 4.59 5.84
C GLY A 109 3.04 3.40 5.76
N SER A 110 2.43 3.11 6.91
CA SER A 110 1.46 2.04 7.09
C SER A 110 0.44 2.39 8.18
N ALA A 111 -0.74 1.81 8.12
CA ALA A 111 -1.83 2.05 9.07
C ALA A 111 -2.19 3.55 9.18
N TYR A 112 -1.92 4.19 10.33
CA TYR A 112 -2.05 5.63 10.55
C TYR A 112 -0.69 6.33 10.65
N GLU A 113 0.36 5.71 10.15
CA GLU A 113 1.72 6.26 10.16
C GLU A 113 2.10 6.73 8.76
N ILE A 114 2.66 7.93 8.65
CA ILE A 114 3.14 8.50 7.38
C ILE A 114 4.50 7.92 6.97
N SER A 115 5.19 7.25 7.89
CA SER A 115 6.42 6.48 7.63
C SER A 115 6.52 5.30 8.57
N ASN A 116 7.18 4.24 8.13
CA ASN A 116 7.45 3.06 8.96
C ASN A 116 8.60 3.30 9.99
N GLY A 117 8.87 4.55 10.30
CA GLY A 117 9.99 4.96 11.14
C GLY A 117 11.34 4.85 10.45
N SER A 118 12.42 5.24 11.15
CA SER A 118 13.81 5.19 10.67
C SER A 118 14.35 3.76 10.52
N GLY A 119 13.49 2.75 10.52
CA GLY A 119 13.87 1.32 10.54
C GLY A 119 14.58 0.80 9.30
N GLY A 120 14.75 1.62 8.30
CA GLY A 120 15.67 1.39 7.20
C GLY A 120 15.23 0.38 6.15
N ALA A 121 14.27 -0.49 6.43
CA ALA A 121 13.87 -1.51 5.48
C ALA A 121 13.32 -0.91 4.18
N ASP A 122 12.47 0.10 4.28
CA ASP A 122 11.84 0.70 3.09
C ASP A 122 12.79 1.65 2.33
N MET A 123 13.74 2.29 3.02
CA MET A 123 14.72 3.20 2.40
C MET A 123 15.92 2.47 1.78
N SER A 124 16.25 1.29 2.26
CA SER A 124 17.47 0.56 1.91
C SER A 124 17.59 0.20 0.43
N GLY A 125 16.49 -0.22 -0.17
CA GLY A 125 16.46 -0.60 -1.58
C GLY A 125 16.77 0.57 -2.50
N GLY A 126 16.25 1.77 -2.21
CA GLY A 126 16.57 2.94 -2.99
C GLY A 126 18.06 3.25 -2.99
N VAL A 127 18.71 3.19 -1.82
CA VAL A 127 20.17 3.36 -1.72
C VAL A 127 20.92 2.29 -2.52
N ALA A 128 20.48 1.04 -2.48
CA ALA A 128 21.07 -0.05 -3.25
C ALA A 128 21.00 0.18 -4.77
N TYR A 129 19.94 0.84 -5.24
CA TYR A 129 19.77 1.26 -6.64
C TYR A 129 20.35 2.66 -6.94
N GLY A 130 21.16 3.20 -6.05
CA GLY A 130 21.84 4.47 -6.26
C GLY A 130 20.94 5.70 -6.16
N ALA A 131 19.81 5.60 -5.48
CA ALA A 131 18.94 6.73 -5.18
C ALA A 131 19.27 7.34 -3.82
N VAL A 132 19.10 8.66 -3.69
CA VAL A 132 18.82 9.27 -2.40
C VAL A 132 17.43 8.81 -1.99
N THR A 133 17.26 8.36 -0.75
CA THR A 133 15.94 7.97 -0.25
C THR A 133 15.48 8.92 0.84
N GLY A 134 14.17 9.19 0.89
CA GLY A 134 13.61 10.14 1.84
C GLY A 134 12.35 9.62 2.51
N LEU A 135 12.19 9.98 3.78
CA LEU A 135 10.95 9.82 4.55
C LEU A 135 10.67 11.08 5.39
N THR A 136 9.45 11.17 5.93
CA THR A 136 9.05 12.25 6.83
C THR A 136 8.19 11.73 7.97
N ASP A 137 8.21 12.40 9.13
CA ASP A 137 7.26 12.15 10.22
C ASP A 137 5.92 12.88 10.02
N GLY A 138 5.83 13.76 9.01
CA GLY A 138 4.64 14.57 8.73
C GLY A 138 4.28 15.57 9.84
N GLY A 139 5.15 15.78 10.80
CA GLY A 139 4.84 16.56 12.01
C GLY A 139 3.98 15.79 13.01
N LEU A 140 3.87 14.47 12.83
CA LEU A 140 3.20 13.57 13.77
C LEU A 140 4.16 13.25 14.91
N PRO A 141 3.78 13.45 16.19
CA PRO A 141 4.74 13.47 17.30
C PRO A 141 5.38 12.12 17.63
N TYR A 142 4.93 11.04 17.01
CA TYR A 142 5.40 9.69 17.30
C TYR A 142 5.77 8.93 16.03
N TRP A 143 7.04 8.78 15.77
CA TRP A 143 7.54 7.83 14.77
C TRP A 143 7.10 6.42 15.16
N GLY A 144 6.31 5.78 14.30
CA GLY A 144 5.83 4.44 14.54
C GLY A 144 4.65 4.34 15.51
N SER A 145 3.89 5.41 15.72
CA SER A 145 2.63 5.41 16.48
C SER A 145 1.41 5.32 15.57
N THR A 146 0.41 4.55 16.00
CA THR A 146 -0.94 4.56 15.42
C THR A 146 -1.89 5.48 16.19
N ASP A 147 -1.39 6.25 17.13
CA ASP A 147 -2.19 7.14 17.97
C ASP A 147 -2.15 8.57 17.43
N PHE A 148 -3.29 9.05 16.96
CA PHE A 148 -3.47 10.39 16.42
C PHE A 148 -4.07 11.38 17.42
N ASP A 149 -4.21 11.05 18.67
CA ASP A 149 -4.93 11.86 19.65
C ASP A 149 -4.47 13.31 19.70
N ASP A 150 -3.15 13.52 19.71
CA ASP A 150 -2.54 14.83 19.85
C ASP A 150 -2.40 15.60 18.54
N VAL A 151 -2.68 14.95 17.39
CA VAL A 151 -2.39 15.52 16.06
C VAL A 151 -3.64 15.82 15.26
N VAL A 152 -4.58 14.88 15.20
CA VAL A 152 -5.80 15.02 14.39
C VAL A 152 -6.79 16.03 15.00
N LEU A 153 -6.75 16.21 16.33
CA LEU A 153 -7.67 17.04 17.07
C LEU A 153 -6.94 18.20 17.76
N LEU A 154 -7.46 19.40 17.62
CA LEU A 154 -7.14 20.55 18.49
C LEU A 154 -7.90 20.51 19.82
N GLY A 155 -8.83 19.58 19.95
CA GLY A 155 -9.71 19.34 21.08
C GLY A 155 -11.02 18.70 20.62
N ASN A 156 -11.83 18.22 21.56
CA ASN A 156 -13.12 17.64 21.22
C ASN A 156 -14.00 18.61 20.40
N GLY A 157 -14.48 18.13 19.26
CA GLY A 157 -15.28 18.89 18.32
C GLY A 157 -14.48 19.76 17.34
N THR A 158 -13.15 19.71 17.36
CA THR A 158 -12.31 20.58 16.50
C THR A 158 -11.18 19.77 15.87
N ALA A 159 -11.24 19.59 14.56
CA ALA A 159 -10.20 18.91 13.78
C ALA A 159 -8.96 19.81 13.58
N ASN A 160 -7.77 19.19 13.61
CA ASN A 160 -6.51 19.82 13.22
C ASN A 160 -6.28 19.63 11.72
N TRP A 161 -6.88 20.47 10.90
CA TRP A 161 -6.80 20.35 9.44
C TRP A 161 -5.35 20.41 8.88
N PRO A 162 -4.46 21.28 9.37
CA PRO A 162 -3.07 21.25 8.93
C PRO A 162 -2.41 19.87 9.09
N ALA A 163 -2.54 19.24 10.26
CA ALA A 163 -2.00 17.90 10.49
C ALA A 163 -2.68 16.84 9.61
N ILE A 164 -4.00 16.96 9.37
CA ILE A 164 -4.73 16.07 8.47
C ILE A 164 -4.22 16.20 7.03
N TYR A 165 -3.95 17.42 6.52
CA TYR A 165 -3.38 17.62 5.19
C TYR A 165 -1.94 17.13 5.09
N ASN A 166 -1.12 17.32 6.13
CA ASN A 166 0.23 16.77 6.20
C ASN A 166 0.19 15.24 6.05
N PHE A 167 -0.64 14.57 6.82
CA PHE A 167 -0.84 13.12 6.74
C PHE A 167 -1.43 12.70 5.38
N ALA A 168 -2.36 13.46 4.83
CA ALA A 168 -3.06 13.08 3.60
C ALA A 168 -2.14 13.07 2.37
N TYR A 169 -1.27 14.07 2.20
CA TYR A 169 -0.43 14.19 1.01
C TYR A 169 0.67 15.26 1.11
N GLN A 170 0.49 16.31 1.94
CA GLN A 170 1.30 17.53 1.88
C GLN A 170 2.73 17.23 2.30
N ALA A 171 2.95 16.58 3.46
CA ALA A 171 4.28 16.34 3.99
C ALA A 171 5.14 15.43 3.09
N ILE A 172 4.54 14.43 2.42
CA ILE A 172 5.25 13.59 1.43
C ILE A 172 5.68 14.42 0.21
N GLY A 173 4.79 15.28 -0.30
CA GLY A 173 5.11 16.18 -1.42
C GLY A 173 6.21 17.17 -1.07
N GLU A 174 6.15 17.77 0.10
CA GLU A 174 7.14 18.73 0.61
C GLU A 174 8.49 18.06 0.85
N MET A 175 8.51 16.93 1.56
CA MET A 175 9.72 16.12 1.76
C MET A 175 10.38 15.79 0.42
N THR A 176 9.60 15.41 -0.59
CA THR A 176 10.11 15.09 -1.92
C THR A 176 10.65 16.33 -2.64
N ALA A 177 9.94 17.46 -2.60
CA ALA A 177 10.39 18.70 -3.21
C ALA A 177 11.69 19.22 -2.58
N ILE A 178 11.77 19.24 -1.24
CA ILE A 178 12.96 19.59 -0.47
C ILE A 178 14.11 18.62 -0.80
N GLY A 179 13.84 17.31 -0.73
CA GLY A 179 14.83 16.26 -0.96
C GLY A 179 15.41 16.28 -2.38
N LYS A 180 14.59 16.59 -3.39
CA LYS A 180 15.04 16.73 -4.78
C LYS A 180 16.02 17.89 -4.97
N VAL A 181 15.76 19.03 -4.35
CA VAL A 181 16.68 20.18 -4.37
C VAL A 181 17.94 19.87 -3.55
N PHE A 182 17.77 19.35 -2.34
CA PHE A 182 18.87 18.95 -1.48
C PHE A 182 19.80 17.93 -2.16
N THR A 183 19.25 16.93 -2.83
CA THR A 183 20.00 15.95 -3.62
C THR A 183 20.88 16.63 -4.67
N LYS A 184 20.31 17.56 -5.44
CA LYS A 184 21.08 18.30 -6.46
C LYS A 184 22.23 19.09 -5.87
N ASN A 185 21.99 19.79 -4.77
CA ASN A 185 22.99 20.59 -4.10
C ASN A 185 24.09 19.70 -3.50
N TYR A 186 23.70 18.64 -2.78
CA TYR A 186 24.61 17.71 -2.11
C TYR A 186 25.58 17.01 -3.06
N PHE A 187 25.14 16.61 -4.25
CA PHE A 187 25.96 15.98 -5.28
C PHE A 187 26.54 16.97 -6.30
N GLY A 188 26.31 18.28 -6.13
CA GLY A 188 26.86 19.32 -7.00
C GLY A 188 26.32 19.26 -8.44
N LEU A 189 25.08 18.80 -8.64
CA LEU A 189 24.41 18.81 -9.93
C LEU A 189 24.02 20.25 -10.26
N SER A 190 24.62 20.82 -11.32
CA SER A 190 24.51 22.22 -11.64
C SER A 190 23.07 22.68 -11.88
N SER A 191 22.67 23.77 -11.22
CA SER A 191 21.47 24.55 -11.54
C SER A 191 21.65 25.45 -12.77
N SER A 192 22.84 25.47 -13.37
CA SER A 192 23.15 26.36 -14.50
C SER A 192 22.55 25.86 -15.81
N ALA A 193 22.08 26.80 -16.62
CA ALA A 193 21.29 26.65 -17.85
C ALA A 193 21.92 25.83 -19.00
N SER A 194 22.97 25.09 -18.78
CA SER A 194 23.46 24.09 -19.71
C SER A 194 22.68 22.78 -19.48
N LYS A 195 21.52 22.67 -20.08
CA LYS A 195 20.67 21.47 -20.09
C LYS A 195 21.43 20.28 -20.70
N ARG A 196 22.29 19.64 -19.91
CA ARG A 196 22.73 18.28 -20.21
C ARG A 196 21.68 17.34 -19.62
N SER A 197 21.32 16.29 -20.34
CA SER A 197 20.44 15.22 -19.82
C SER A 197 20.98 14.57 -18.53
N SER A 198 22.27 14.77 -18.23
CA SER A 198 22.97 14.33 -17.03
C SER A 198 22.61 15.05 -15.73
N ASP A 199 21.85 16.13 -15.77
CA ASP A 199 21.54 16.96 -14.57
C ASP A 199 20.11 16.70 -14.04
N LYS A 200 19.34 15.81 -14.70
CA LYS A 200 18.01 15.40 -14.24
C LYS A 200 18.15 14.43 -13.06
N VAL A 201 17.47 14.70 -11.96
CA VAL A 201 17.22 13.72 -10.90
C VAL A 201 15.85 13.09 -11.16
N TYR A 202 15.86 11.81 -11.50
CA TYR A 202 14.64 11.02 -11.62
C TYR A 202 14.03 10.83 -10.24
N THR A 203 12.75 11.10 -10.13
CA THR A 203 12.06 11.15 -8.84
C THR A 203 10.99 10.08 -8.78
N TYR A 204 11.09 9.22 -7.79
CA TYR A 204 10.23 8.07 -7.59
C TYR A 204 9.55 8.11 -6.24
N TYR A 205 8.46 7.38 -6.13
CA TYR A 205 7.81 7.05 -4.87
C TYR A 205 7.54 5.55 -4.79
N MET A 206 7.63 4.95 -3.60
CA MET A 206 7.21 3.58 -3.34
C MET A 206 6.61 3.44 -1.95
N GLY A 207 5.43 2.81 -1.88
CA GLY A 207 4.76 2.47 -0.63
C GLY A 207 3.64 1.47 -0.82
N CYS A 208 3.20 0.84 0.26
CA CYS A 208 2.12 -0.15 0.28
C CYS A 208 1.13 0.16 1.40
N SER A 209 -0.14 -0.24 1.26
CA SER A 209 -1.19 0.04 2.26
C SER A 209 -1.50 1.53 2.35
N GLU A 210 -1.33 2.13 3.54
CA GLU A 210 -1.35 3.58 3.70
C GLU A 210 -0.31 4.25 2.80
N GLY A 211 0.94 3.73 2.76
CA GLY A 211 1.96 4.21 1.83
C GLY A 211 1.54 4.07 0.36
N GLY A 212 0.75 3.05 0.01
CA GLY A 212 0.12 2.94 -1.31
C GLY A 212 -0.89 4.07 -1.56
N ARG A 213 -1.72 4.42 -0.57
CA ARG A 213 -2.62 5.58 -0.64
C ARG A 213 -1.85 6.89 -0.78
N GLU A 214 -0.78 7.06 -0.01
CA GLU A 214 0.10 8.22 -0.14
C GLU A 214 0.66 8.33 -1.56
N GLY A 215 1.17 7.24 -2.16
CA GLY A 215 1.60 7.22 -3.56
C GLY A 215 0.51 7.65 -4.52
N MET A 216 -0.71 7.13 -4.36
CA MET A 216 -1.86 7.57 -5.16
C MET A 216 -2.24 9.02 -4.90
N SER A 217 -2.06 9.55 -3.68
CA SER A 217 -2.26 10.96 -3.39
C SER A 217 -1.27 11.84 -4.16
N GLN A 218 -0.01 11.40 -4.28
CA GLN A 218 1.01 12.12 -5.06
C GLN A 218 0.69 12.15 -6.55
N VAL A 219 0.20 11.04 -7.13
CA VAL A 219 -0.32 11.01 -8.51
C VAL A 219 -1.39 12.08 -8.72
N GLN A 220 -2.26 12.29 -7.73
CA GLN A 220 -3.43 13.17 -7.81
C GLN A 220 -3.15 14.63 -7.42
N LYS A 221 -2.21 14.88 -6.50
CA LYS A 221 -2.00 16.19 -5.86
C LYS A 221 -0.66 16.85 -6.20
N ALA A 222 0.37 16.06 -6.54
CA ALA A 222 1.71 16.53 -6.88
C ALA A 222 2.25 15.86 -8.16
N PRO A 223 1.47 15.87 -9.25
CA PRO A 223 1.75 15.08 -10.45
C PRO A 223 3.05 15.44 -11.17
N ASP A 224 3.57 16.64 -10.95
CA ASP A 224 4.80 17.16 -11.57
C ASP A 224 6.08 16.85 -10.77
N LEU A 225 5.94 16.31 -9.58
CA LEU A 225 7.10 15.96 -8.75
C LEU A 225 7.74 14.63 -9.14
N TYR A 226 6.97 13.68 -9.66
CA TYR A 226 7.40 12.30 -9.81
C TYR A 226 7.45 11.84 -11.28
N ASP A 227 8.51 11.12 -11.63
CA ASP A 227 8.65 10.41 -12.90
C ASP A 227 8.00 9.02 -12.83
N GLY A 228 8.01 8.39 -11.65
CA GLY A 228 7.42 7.06 -11.44
C GLY A 228 6.90 6.86 -10.02
N ILE A 229 5.74 6.22 -9.91
CA ILE A 229 5.11 5.89 -8.62
C ILE A 229 4.77 4.40 -8.56
N ILE A 230 5.18 3.74 -7.47
CA ILE A 230 4.85 2.36 -7.16
C ILE A 230 3.91 2.35 -5.95
N ALA A 231 2.65 1.98 -6.19
CA ALA A 231 1.62 1.95 -5.17
C ALA A 231 1.12 0.51 -4.96
N GLY A 232 1.45 -0.08 -3.83
CA GLY A 232 1.00 -1.42 -3.44
C GLY A 232 -0.28 -1.37 -2.59
N ALA A 233 -1.23 -2.27 -2.84
CA ALA A 233 -2.45 -2.46 -2.05
C ALA A 233 -2.98 -1.17 -1.41
N PRO A 234 -3.19 -0.08 -2.19
CA PRO A 234 -3.43 1.25 -1.65
C PRO A 234 -4.76 1.36 -0.92
N ALA A 235 -4.73 1.96 0.28
CA ALA A 235 -5.91 2.25 1.09
C ALA A 235 -6.74 3.42 0.52
N MET A 236 -7.00 3.39 -0.78
CA MET A 236 -7.86 4.38 -1.45
C MET A 236 -9.30 4.31 -0.95
N ARG A 237 -10.07 5.35 -1.19
CA ARG A 237 -11.40 5.53 -0.57
C ARG A 237 -11.31 5.47 0.94
N TYR A 238 -10.32 6.17 1.49
CA TYR A 238 -9.91 6.04 2.88
C TYR A 238 -11.09 6.15 3.85
N GLY A 239 -11.98 7.14 3.64
CA GLY A 239 -13.17 7.31 4.45
C GLY A 239 -14.12 6.10 4.43
N GLN A 240 -14.15 5.35 3.34
CA GLN A 240 -14.93 4.12 3.23
C GLN A 240 -14.13 2.91 3.70
N GLN A 241 -12.85 2.83 3.33
CA GLN A 241 -11.97 1.70 3.66
C GLN A 241 -11.80 1.55 5.17
N GLN A 242 -11.59 2.65 5.90
CA GLN A 242 -11.46 2.61 7.35
C GLN A 242 -12.75 2.11 8.04
N VAL A 243 -13.91 2.50 7.53
CA VAL A 243 -15.19 1.96 8.01
C VAL A 243 -15.37 0.49 7.62
N ASN A 244 -14.89 0.08 6.44
CA ASN A 244 -15.03 -1.31 5.98
C ASN A 244 -14.29 -2.33 6.86
N HIS A 245 -13.23 -1.94 7.56
CA HIS A 245 -12.60 -2.82 8.55
C HIS A 245 -13.56 -3.27 9.65
N MET A 246 -14.61 -2.49 9.92
CA MET A 246 -15.66 -2.86 10.87
C MET A 246 -16.77 -3.71 10.24
N ALA A 247 -16.80 -3.86 8.92
CA ALA A 247 -17.90 -4.54 8.24
C ALA A 247 -18.03 -6.02 8.63
N PRO A 248 -16.97 -6.86 8.63
CA PRO A 248 -17.10 -8.26 8.96
C PRO A 248 -17.73 -8.52 10.35
N PRO A 249 -17.25 -7.95 11.46
CA PRO A 249 -17.88 -8.19 12.76
C PRO A 249 -19.32 -7.66 12.83
N ILE A 250 -19.65 -6.55 12.16
CA ILE A 250 -21.02 -6.01 12.17
C ILE A 250 -21.98 -6.86 11.30
N GLN A 251 -21.52 -7.39 10.18
CA GLN A 251 -22.31 -8.33 9.37
C GLN A 251 -22.61 -9.60 10.17
N ILE A 252 -21.60 -10.14 10.89
CA ILE A 252 -21.75 -11.29 11.78
C ILE A 252 -22.76 -10.99 12.90
N GLN A 253 -22.63 -9.84 13.57
CA GLN A 253 -23.57 -9.38 14.60
C GLN A 253 -24.99 -9.23 14.06
N THR A 254 -25.16 -8.69 12.86
CA THR A 254 -26.46 -8.51 12.22
C THR A 254 -27.17 -9.83 11.94
N ILE A 255 -26.41 -10.86 11.54
CA ILE A 255 -26.94 -12.23 11.34
C ILE A 255 -27.23 -12.91 12.69
N GLY A 256 -26.54 -12.51 13.77
CA GLY A 256 -26.71 -13.07 15.11
C GLY A 256 -26.18 -14.49 15.24
N HIS A 257 -25.17 -14.86 14.44
CA HIS A 257 -24.51 -16.15 14.49
C HIS A 257 -23.00 -15.96 14.41
N TYR A 258 -22.28 -16.56 15.34
CA TYR A 258 -20.83 -16.33 15.59
C TYR A 258 -20.04 -17.61 15.30
N PRO A 259 -19.65 -17.89 14.06
CA PRO A 259 -18.87 -19.07 13.73
C PRO A 259 -17.54 -19.08 14.49
N PRO A 260 -17.08 -20.24 14.98
CA PRO A 260 -15.71 -20.40 15.45
C PRO A 260 -14.68 -20.03 14.37
N SER A 261 -13.55 -19.44 14.75
CA SER A 261 -12.50 -19.04 13.78
C SER A 261 -12.05 -20.18 12.86
N CYS A 262 -11.99 -21.42 13.40
CA CYS A 262 -11.67 -22.62 12.63
C CYS A 262 -12.61 -22.88 11.44
N VAL A 263 -13.85 -22.42 11.51
CA VAL A 263 -14.80 -22.54 10.37
C VAL A 263 -14.34 -21.70 9.19
N PHE A 264 -13.93 -20.45 9.44
CA PHE A 264 -13.40 -19.55 8.40
C PHE A 264 -12.14 -20.14 7.77
N ASP A 265 -11.18 -20.60 8.58
CA ASP A 265 -9.94 -21.22 8.11
C ASP A 265 -10.21 -22.47 7.26
N THR A 266 -11.16 -23.30 7.70
CA THR A 266 -11.54 -24.51 6.97
C THR A 266 -12.14 -24.19 5.60
N VAL A 267 -12.97 -23.15 5.51
CA VAL A 267 -13.58 -22.74 4.24
C VAL A 267 -12.54 -22.08 3.31
N ILE A 268 -11.65 -21.26 3.84
CA ILE A 268 -10.55 -20.66 3.06
C ILE A 268 -9.64 -21.77 2.47
N ASN A 269 -9.21 -22.72 3.30
CA ASN A 269 -8.40 -23.85 2.85
C ASN A 269 -9.12 -24.72 1.80
N ALA A 270 -10.42 -24.95 1.97
CA ALA A 270 -11.22 -25.66 0.97
C ALA A 270 -11.33 -24.88 -0.34
N THR A 271 -11.44 -23.54 -0.26
CA THR A 271 -11.45 -22.65 -1.42
C THR A 271 -10.13 -22.72 -2.18
N ILE A 272 -8.99 -22.64 -1.46
CA ILE A 272 -7.66 -22.77 -2.06
C ILE A 272 -7.54 -24.10 -2.78
N ASN A 273 -7.87 -25.22 -2.11
CA ASN A 273 -7.80 -26.56 -2.69
C ASN A 273 -8.68 -26.74 -3.93
N ALA A 274 -9.85 -26.12 -3.96
CA ALA A 274 -10.78 -26.21 -5.08
C ALA A 274 -10.37 -25.35 -6.27
N CYS A 275 -9.73 -24.20 -6.00
CA CYS A 275 -9.43 -23.19 -7.01
C CYS A 275 -7.98 -23.22 -7.52
N ASP A 276 -7.06 -23.86 -6.82
CA ASP A 276 -5.65 -24.01 -7.15
C ASP A 276 -5.41 -24.35 -8.64
N LYS A 277 -6.12 -25.35 -9.16
CA LYS A 277 -5.91 -25.86 -10.54
C LYS A 277 -6.60 -25.03 -11.64
N LEU A 278 -7.26 -23.95 -11.32
CA LEU A 278 -8.06 -23.17 -12.29
C LEU A 278 -7.20 -22.39 -13.29
N ASP A 279 -5.94 -22.17 -12.98
CA ASP A 279 -4.94 -21.56 -13.86
C ASP A 279 -4.17 -22.59 -14.70
N GLY A 280 -4.36 -23.90 -14.47
CA GLY A 280 -3.63 -25.00 -15.14
C GLY A 280 -2.40 -25.47 -14.38
N LYS A 281 -2.12 -24.95 -13.15
CA LYS A 281 -1.02 -25.34 -12.26
C LYS A 281 -1.59 -25.86 -10.94
N ALA A 282 -0.90 -26.75 -10.27
CA ALA A 282 -1.28 -27.25 -8.95
C ALA A 282 -0.10 -26.99 -7.98
N ASP A 283 -0.13 -25.87 -7.34
CA ASP A 283 0.96 -25.42 -6.45
C ASP A 283 0.48 -24.86 -5.11
N GLY A 284 -0.82 -24.95 -4.84
CA GLY A 284 -1.44 -24.42 -3.63
C GLY A 284 -1.68 -22.91 -3.69
N VAL A 285 -1.67 -22.30 -4.89
CA VAL A 285 -1.88 -20.87 -5.10
C VAL A 285 -3.13 -20.62 -5.95
N VAL A 286 -4.01 -19.74 -5.50
CA VAL A 286 -5.19 -19.34 -6.27
C VAL A 286 -4.82 -18.15 -7.17
N SER A 287 -4.40 -18.45 -8.39
CA SER A 287 -4.06 -17.44 -9.39
C SER A 287 -5.25 -16.94 -10.20
N ARG A 288 -6.39 -17.64 -10.14
CA ARG A 288 -7.62 -17.35 -10.87
C ARG A 288 -8.78 -17.14 -9.90
N THR A 289 -8.67 -16.10 -9.07
CA THR A 289 -9.75 -15.69 -8.14
C THR A 289 -11.05 -15.37 -8.87
N ASP A 290 -10.98 -14.85 -10.08
CA ASP A 290 -12.07 -14.61 -11.01
C ASP A 290 -12.84 -15.92 -11.38
N LEU A 291 -12.12 -16.96 -11.75
CA LEU A 291 -12.73 -18.28 -12.02
C LEU A 291 -13.20 -18.97 -10.73
N CYS A 292 -12.49 -18.74 -9.62
CA CYS A 292 -12.89 -19.25 -8.31
C CYS A 292 -14.27 -18.71 -7.91
N LEU A 293 -14.52 -17.41 -8.07
CA LEU A 293 -15.83 -16.77 -7.88
C LEU A 293 -16.95 -17.45 -8.70
N LEU A 294 -16.64 -17.87 -9.92
CA LEU A 294 -17.63 -18.47 -10.84
C LEU A 294 -17.84 -19.97 -10.62
N LYS A 295 -16.85 -20.69 -10.09
CA LYS A 295 -16.84 -22.17 -10.08
C LYS A 295 -16.92 -22.79 -8.70
N PHE A 296 -16.45 -22.13 -7.65
CA PHE A 296 -16.52 -22.66 -6.30
C PHE A 296 -17.78 -22.18 -5.58
N ASN A 297 -18.59 -23.16 -5.17
CA ASN A 297 -19.79 -22.88 -4.37
C ASN A 297 -19.52 -23.21 -2.90
N VAL A 298 -19.36 -22.19 -2.08
CA VAL A 298 -19.10 -22.33 -0.65
C VAL A 298 -20.20 -23.08 0.11
N SER A 299 -21.45 -23.13 -0.41
CA SER A 299 -22.54 -23.92 0.16
C SER A 299 -22.25 -25.43 0.20
N SER A 300 -21.31 -25.90 -0.63
CA SER A 300 -20.87 -27.31 -0.62
C SER A 300 -20.14 -27.70 0.66
N MET A 301 -19.77 -26.72 1.50
CA MET A 301 -19.10 -26.94 2.77
C MET A 301 -20.07 -27.28 3.92
N VAL A 302 -21.38 -27.07 3.76
CA VAL A 302 -22.37 -27.48 4.76
C VAL A 302 -22.26 -28.98 5.02
N GLY A 303 -22.16 -29.37 6.30
CA GLY A 303 -22.02 -30.76 6.73
C GLY A 303 -20.57 -31.28 6.70
N LYS A 304 -19.59 -30.51 6.29
CA LYS A 304 -18.17 -30.88 6.38
C LYS A 304 -17.67 -30.68 7.81
N SER A 305 -16.79 -31.56 8.27
CA SER A 305 -16.16 -31.45 9.57
C SER A 305 -15.01 -30.42 9.52
N TYR A 306 -14.80 -29.74 10.66
CA TYR A 306 -13.63 -28.93 10.91
C TYR A 306 -12.94 -29.36 12.19
N SER A 307 -11.61 -29.15 12.28
CA SER A 307 -10.80 -29.43 13.48
C SER A 307 -9.54 -28.58 13.47
N CYS A 308 -9.38 -27.74 14.49
CA CYS A 308 -8.19 -26.92 14.71
C CYS A 308 -7.66 -27.15 16.13
N ALA A 309 -6.33 -27.16 16.27
CA ALA A 309 -5.70 -27.24 17.58
C ALA A 309 -5.93 -25.94 18.37
N ALA A 310 -5.75 -26.00 19.69
CA ALA A 310 -5.72 -24.79 20.52
C ALA A 310 -4.59 -23.87 20.04
N SER A 311 -4.83 -22.58 19.98
CA SER A 311 -3.86 -21.58 19.59
C SER A 311 -3.82 -20.42 20.57
N SER A 312 -2.63 -19.83 20.73
CA SER A 312 -2.43 -18.56 21.45
C SER A 312 -2.37 -17.35 20.52
N GLU A 313 -2.61 -17.57 19.22
CA GLU A 313 -2.59 -16.54 18.18
C GLU A 313 -3.98 -16.38 17.59
N SER A 314 -4.41 -15.14 17.33
CA SER A 314 -5.57 -14.89 16.50
C SER A 314 -5.22 -15.38 15.07
N SER A 315 -5.98 -16.34 14.56
CA SER A 315 -5.87 -16.79 13.18
C SER A 315 -6.30 -15.68 12.25
N LEU A 316 -5.53 -15.43 11.19
CA LEU A 316 -5.86 -14.52 10.09
C LEU A 316 -6.02 -13.02 10.46
N GLY A 317 -5.27 -12.52 11.45
CA GLY A 317 -5.20 -11.07 11.73
C GLY A 317 -4.76 -10.28 10.50
N LEU A 318 -5.28 -9.07 10.36
CA LEU A 318 -4.78 -8.03 9.48
C LEU A 318 -3.25 -8.08 9.44
N GLY A 319 -2.62 -8.00 8.28
CA GLY A 319 -1.17 -8.03 8.06
C GLY A 319 -0.36 -6.95 8.81
N TYR A 320 -0.99 -6.22 9.69
CA TYR A 320 -0.35 -5.33 10.65
C TYR A 320 0.40 -6.16 11.68
N GLY A 321 1.71 -5.94 11.76
CA GLY A 321 2.63 -6.67 12.59
C GLY A 321 2.07 -6.98 13.98
N LYS A 322 2.18 -8.23 14.40
CA LYS A 322 1.67 -8.78 15.64
C LYS A 322 1.94 -7.85 16.84
N ARG A 323 1.02 -6.97 17.19
CA ARG A 323 0.99 -6.40 18.54
C ARG A 323 0.51 -7.51 19.45
N LYS A 324 1.40 -8.03 20.31
CA LYS A 324 0.99 -8.83 21.45
C LYS A 324 0.05 -7.97 22.29
N ARG A 325 -1.26 -8.23 22.22
CA ARG A 325 -2.15 -7.82 23.29
C ARG A 325 -1.63 -8.45 24.58
N ALA A 326 -1.61 -7.70 25.67
CA ALA A 326 -1.18 -8.16 26.97
C ALA A 326 -2.09 -9.27 27.56
N ASP A 327 -3.27 -9.49 26.99
CA ASP A 327 -4.18 -10.59 27.31
C ASP A 327 -4.13 -11.64 26.19
N SER A 328 -3.29 -12.65 26.39
CA SER A 328 -3.29 -13.86 25.57
C SER A 328 -4.48 -14.75 25.98
N SER A 329 -5.68 -14.48 25.49
CA SER A 329 -6.75 -15.45 25.56
C SER A 329 -6.39 -16.62 24.63
N THR A 330 -6.18 -17.80 25.21
CA THR A 330 -5.90 -19.00 24.45
C THR A 330 -7.20 -19.46 23.80
N THR A 331 -7.28 -19.42 22.47
CA THR A 331 -8.39 -20.03 21.75
C THR A 331 -8.35 -21.54 21.94
N PRO A 332 -9.39 -22.19 22.46
CA PRO A 332 -9.39 -23.63 22.72
C PRO A 332 -9.35 -24.43 21.43
N ALA A 333 -9.04 -25.71 21.52
CA ALA A 333 -9.17 -26.63 20.39
C ALA A 333 -10.63 -26.64 19.90
N GLN A 334 -10.82 -26.51 18.60
CA GLN A 334 -12.12 -26.41 17.97
C GLN A 334 -12.36 -27.62 17.08
N ASN A 335 -13.52 -28.23 17.19
CA ASN A 335 -13.96 -29.29 16.30
C ASN A 335 -15.48 -29.29 16.17
N GLY A 336 -15.98 -29.68 15.00
CA GLY A 336 -17.41 -29.70 14.75
C GLY A 336 -17.75 -29.95 13.29
N THR A 337 -18.95 -29.57 12.94
CA THR A 337 -19.49 -29.68 11.58
C THR A 337 -19.98 -28.31 11.14
N ILE A 338 -19.57 -27.87 9.96
CA ILE A 338 -19.99 -26.60 9.37
C ILE A 338 -21.49 -26.60 9.16
N SER A 339 -22.17 -25.67 9.78
CA SER A 339 -23.63 -25.53 9.70
C SER A 339 -24.07 -24.68 8.50
N ALA A 340 -25.35 -24.70 8.17
CA ALA A 340 -25.91 -23.81 7.16
C ALA A 340 -25.81 -22.31 7.59
N LYS A 341 -25.85 -22.04 8.92
CA LYS A 341 -25.71 -20.69 9.45
C LYS A 341 -24.27 -20.17 9.35
N ASP A 342 -23.26 -21.03 9.55
CA ASP A 342 -21.87 -20.64 9.29
C ASP A 342 -21.67 -20.21 7.84
N ILE A 343 -22.26 -20.96 6.91
CA ILE A 343 -22.18 -20.65 5.48
C ILE A 343 -22.96 -19.39 5.12
N GLU A 344 -24.09 -19.12 5.76
CA GLU A 344 -24.84 -17.87 5.58
C GLU A 344 -23.94 -16.65 5.91
N VAL A 345 -23.22 -16.70 7.04
CA VAL A 345 -22.25 -15.66 7.44
C VAL A 345 -21.17 -15.51 6.36
N ILE A 346 -20.53 -16.59 5.97
CA ILE A 346 -19.43 -16.54 4.99
C ILE A 346 -19.91 -16.04 3.62
N GLN A 347 -21.09 -16.45 3.17
CA GLN A 347 -21.66 -15.95 1.92
C GLN A 347 -21.95 -14.45 1.97
N ASP A 348 -22.42 -13.94 3.08
CA ASP A 348 -22.65 -12.51 3.25
C ASP A 348 -21.34 -11.72 3.16
N LEU A 349 -20.29 -12.15 3.87
CA LEU A 349 -18.96 -11.56 3.79
C LEU A 349 -18.39 -11.57 2.37
N LEU A 350 -18.54 -12.67 1.63
CA LEU A 350 -18.08 -12.82 0.24
C LEU A 350 -18.83 -11.94 -0.77
N THR A 351 -19.96 -11.36 -0.40
CA THR A 351 -20.72 -10.47 -1.26
C THR A 351 -20.49 -8.98 -1.00
N GLY A 352 -19.68 -8.66 0.02
CA GLY A 352 -19.40 -7.30 0.49
C GLY A 352 -20.51 -6.72 1.36
N LEU A 353 -20.21 -5.61 2.02
CA LEU A 353 -21.16 -4.93 2.90
C LEU A 353 -22.41 -4.48 2.13
N LYS A 354 -23.59 -4.77 2.67
CA LYS A 354 -24.90 -4.34 2.14
C LYS A 354 -25.66 -3.54 3.21
N ASP A 355 -26.45 -2.60 2.75
CA ASP A 355 -27.41 -1.88 3.60
C ASP A 355 -28.69 -2.72 3.87
N SER A 356 -29.61 -2.17 4.68
CA SER A 356 -30.89 -2.82 5.02
C SER A 356 -31.83 -3.05 3.82
N ASN A 357 -31.55 -2.42 2.66
CA ASN A 357 -32.29 -2.66 1.41
C ASN A 357 -31.68 -3.79 0.58
N GLY A 358 -30.52 -4.33 0.98
CA GLY A 358 -29.76 -5.33 0.24
C GLY A 358 -28.85 -4.74 -0.83
N ASP A 359 -28.74 -3.41 -0.92
CA ASP A 359 -27.86 -2.73 -1.86
C ASP A 359 -26.41 -2.73 -1.35
N ARG A 360 -25.45 -3.06 -2.24
CA ARG A 360 -24.02 -3.11 -1.86
C ARG A 360 -23.47 -1.73 -1.56
N VAL A 361 -22.90 -1.61 -0.35
CA VAL A 361 -22.27 -0.41 0.18
C VAL A 361 -20.76 -0.41 -0.05
N TYR A 362 -20.12 -1.57 0.11
CA TYR A 362 -18.67 -1.69 -0.11
C TYR A 362 -18.28 -3.04 -0.71
N LEU A 363 -17.05 -3.10 -1.19
CA LEU A 363 -16.51 -4.17 -2.02
C LEU A 363 -16.12 -5.41 -1.20
N PRO A 364 -16.30 -6.63 -1.74
CA PRO A 364 -15.93 -7.87 -1.05
C PRO A 364 -14.43 -8.15 -1.14
N PHE A 365 -13.95 -8.97 -0.20
CA PHE A 365 -12.68 -9.66 -0.31
C PHE A 365 -12.72 -10.75 -1.40
N GLN A 366 -11.54 -11.16 -1.87
CA GLN A 366 -11.43 -12.25 -2.83
C GLN A 366 -11.69 -13.62 -2.16
N PRO A 367 -12.10 -14.67 -2.90
CA PRO A 367 -12.53 -15.94 -2.32
C PRO A 367 -11.48 -16.65 -1.46
N SER A 368 -10.20 -16.51 -1.79
CA SER A 368 -9.08 -17.12 -1.04
C SER A 368 -8.42 -16.19 -0.02
N ALA A 369 -8.95 -14.96 0.12
CA ALA A 369 -8.55 -14.03 1.15
C ALA A 369 -9.20 -14.39 2.50
N GLY A 370 -8.59 -13.94 3.61
CA GLY A 370 -9.26 -13.87 4.89
C GLY A 370 -10.38 -12.82 4.88
N PHE A 371 -11.11 -12.74 5.97
CA PHE A 371 -12.25 -11.81 6.10
C PHE A 371 -11.97 -10.64 7.05
N GLY A 372 -10.70 -10.36 7.37
CA GLY A 372 -10.35 -9.39 8.40
C GLY A 372 -10.71 -9.86 9.81
N ASP A 373 -11.02 -8.92 10.69
CA ASP A 373 -11.49 -9.21 12.05
C ASP A 373 -12.90 -9.82 11.98
N THR A 374 -13.11 -11.00 12.54
CA THR A 374 -14.40 -11.70 12.48
C THR A 374 -14.94 -12.02 13.86
N THR A 375 -14.56 -13.16 14.42
CA THR A 375 -14.99 -13.63 15.73
C THR A 375 -13.82 -13.95 16.63
N THR A 376 -14.00 -13.70 17.93
CA THR A 376 -13.06 -14.05 18.98
C THR A 376 -13.73 -14.91 20.02
N TYR A 377 -12.95 -15.79 20.69
CA TYR A 377 -13.41 -16.60 21.79
C TYR A 377 -13.24 -15.86 23.12
N ASP A 378 -14.29 -15.78 23.88
CA ASP A 378 -14.30 -15.25 25.24
C ASP A 378 -14.25 -16.42 26.24
N SER A 379 -13.13 -16.54 26.96
CA SER A 379 -12.91 -17.60 27.94
C SER A 379 -13.75 -17.44 29.22
N ASP A 380 -14.21 -16.24 29.52
CA ASP A 380 -15.00 -15.97 30.71
C ASP A 380 -16.46 -16.42 30.54
N THR A 381 -16.96 -16.30 29.32
CA THR A 381 -18.34 -16.71 29.00
C THR A 381 -18.41 -18.04 28.26
N ASP A 382 -17.27 -18.66 27.95
CA ASP A 382 -17.16 -19.88 27.12
C ASP A 382 -17.98 -19.77 25.81
N SER A 383 -17.82 -18.64 25.11
CA SER A 383 -18.62 -18.36 23.92
C SER A 383 -17.83 -17.57 22.85
N TRP A 384 -18.34 -17.63 21.63
CA TRP A 384 -17.85 -16.82 20.52
C TRP A 384 -18.63 -15.51 20.41
N GLY A 385 -17.91 -14.41 20.25
CA GLY A 385 -18.45 -13.08 20.01
C GLY A 385 -17.77 -12.42 18.82
N ILE A 386 -18.15 -11.18 18.50
CA ILE A 386 -17.44 -10.39 17.48
C ILE A 386 -16.07 -9.97 18.02
N GLU A 387 -15.09 -9.96 17.13
CA GLU A 387 -13.80 -9.37 17.42
C GLU A 387 -13.93 -7.83 17.44
N SER A 388 -13.32 -7.18 18.44
CA SER A 388 -13.19 -5.72 18.41
C SER A 388 -12.13 -5.34 17.41
N PRO A 389 -12.44 -4.54 16.37
CA PRO A 389 -11.48 -4.11 15.38
C PRO A 389 -10.30 -3.39 16.02
N SER A 390 -9.09 -3.77 15.68
CA SER A 390 -7.87 -3.38 16.39
C SER A 390 -7.49 -1.89 16.29
N SER A 391 -8.02 -1.16 15.31
CA SER A 391 -7.70 0.27 15.10
C SER A 391 -8.89 1.12 14.64
N ASN A 392 -10.06 0.55 14.49
CA ASN A 392 -11.08 1.12 13.60
C ASN A 392 -12.14 1.93 14.31
N GLY A 393 -12.29 1.74 15.58
CA GLY A 393 -13.10 2.62 16.41
C GLY A 393 -12.59 4.06 16.37
N GLU A 394 -11.29 4.25 16.29
CA GLU A 394 -10.65 5.57 16.26
C GLU A 394 -10.97 6.37 15.00
N TRP A 395 -11.10 5.74 13.85
CA TRP A 395 -11.57 6.44 12.66
C TRP A 395 -12.93 7.12 12.89
N ILE A 396 -13.87 6.41 13.49
CA ILE A 396 -15.20 6.95 13.77
C ILE A 396 -15.12 8.04 14.85
N THR A 397 -14.46 7.74 15.96
CA THR A 397 -14.44 8.65 17.11
C THR A 397 -13.61 9.90 16.84
N LYS A 398 -12.39 9.75 16.31
CA LYS A 398 -11.44 10.86 16.14
C LYS A 398 -11.61 11.60 14.82
N PHE A 399 -11.77 10.88 13.69
CA PHE A 399 -11.87 11.52 12.38
C PHE A 399 -13.30 11.94 12.00
N LEU A 400 -14.31 11.11 12.29
CA LEU A 400 -15.68 11.48 11.95
C LEU A 400 -16.35 12.32 13.03
N HIS A 401 -16.26 11.91 14.28
CA HIS A 401 -16.94 12.60 15.38
C HIS A 401 -16.09 13.66 16.08
N TRP A 402 -14.78 13.73 15.77
CA TRP A 402 -13.81 14.65 16.37
C TRP A 402 -13.77 14.57 17.90
N GLN A 403 -13.83 13.36 18.43
CA GLN A 403 -13.78 13.08 19.86
C GLN A 403 -12.52 12.27 20.20
N ASN A 404 -11.79 12.71 21.22
CA ASN A 404 -10.63 11.96 21.72
C ASN A 404 -11.09 10.76 22.54
N VAL A 405 -11.58 9.73 21.86
CA VAL A 405 -12.03 8.45 22.40
C VAL A 405 -11.41 7.34 21.60
N SER A 406 -10.66 6.45 22.28
CA SER A 406 -9.88 5.37 21.65
C SER A 406 -10.70 4.12 21.32
N SER A 407 -11.95 4.02 21.75
CA SER A 407 -12.78 2.85 21.48
C SER A 407 -14.22 3.21 21.16
N LEU A 408 -14.75 2.63 20.10
CA LEU A 408 -16.16 2.72 19.74
C LEU A 408 -16.95 1.60 20.40
N VAL A 409 -18.13 1.94 20.97
CA VAL A 409 -19.08 0.94 21.44
C VAL A 409 -19.81 0.34 20.23
N MET A 410 -19.66 -0.97 20.00
CA MET A 410 -20.15 -1.67 18.82
C MET A 410 -21.55 -2.26 18.96
N THR A 411 -22.13 -2.28 20.18
CA THR A 411 -23.30 -3.12 20.54
C THR A 411 -24.53 -2.87 19.65
N ASP A 412 -24.76 -1.62 19.25
CA ASP A 412 -25.96 -1.25 18.47
C ASP A 412 -25.60 -0.76 17.04
N VAL A 413 -24.35 -1.01 16.62
CA VAL A 413 -23.91 -0.63 15.27
C VAL A 413 -24.52 -1.57 14.24
N THR A 414 -25.05 -1.00 13.16
CA THR A 414 -25.68 -1.71 12.05
C THR A 414 -24.96 -1.44 10.73
N ASN A 415 -25.25 -2.23 9.69
CA ASN A 415 -24.76 -1.99 8.34
C ASN A 415 -25.14 -0.59 7.82
N ASP A 416 -26.32 -0.08 8.18
CA ASP A 416 -26.76 1.26 7.79
C ASP A 416 -25.96 2.36 8.51
N ASN A 417 -25.51 2.14 9.74
CA ASN A 417 -24.58 3.03 10.41
C ASN A 417 -23.23 3.06 9.67
N LEU A 418 -22.71 1.91 9.27
CA LEU A 418 -21.47 1.85 8.48
C LEU A 418 -21.61 2.61 7.17
N LYS A 419 -22.72 2.44 6.44
CA LYS A 419 -23.04 3.23 5.25
C LYS A 419 -23.04 4.73 5.52
N ALA A 420 -23.70 5.16 6.60
CA ALA A 420 -23.77 6.58 6.98
C ALA A 420 -22.36 7.14 7.27
N TRP A 421 -21.54 6.42 8.00
CA TRP A 421 -20.16 6.80 8.30
C TRP A 421 -19.27 6.82 7.06
N MET A 422 -19.45 5.89 6.12
CA MET A 422 -18.76 5.93 4.82
C MET A 422 -19.10 7.20 4.04
N ILE A 423 -20.39 7.59 4.01
CA ILE A 423 -20.85 8.83 3.36
C ILE A 423 -20.26 10.05 4.07
N GLU A 424 -20.24 10.05 5.40
CA GLU A 424 -19.66 11.13 6.20
C GLU A 424 -18.15 11.26 5.93
N GLY A 425 -17.42 10.15 5.93
CA GLY A 425 -15.99 10.11 5.62
C GLY A 425 -15.67 10.63 4.22
N MET A 426 -16.45 10.21 3.20
CA MET A 426 -16.31 10.74 1.85
C MET A 426 -16.53 12.27 1.82
N ASN A 427 -17.56 12.78 2.49
CA ASN A 427 -17.87 14.21 2.47
C ASN A 427 -16.82 15.05 3.21
N LYS A 428 -16.31 14.56 4.34
CA LYS A 428 -15.32 15.30 5.16
C LYS A 428 -13.93 15.32 4.53
N TYR A 429 -13.54 14.24 3.86
CA TYR A 429 -12.15 14.01 3.44
C TYR A 429 -11.97 13.84 1.92
N MET A 430 -12.94 14.31 1.13
CA MET A 430 -12.92 14.21 -0.34
C MET A 430 -11.67 14.85 -0.96
N ASP A 431 -11.22 15.97 -0.43
CA ASP A 431 -10.09 16.75 -0.92
C ASP A 431 -8.74 16.34 -0.30
N SER A 432 -8.76 15.44 0.67
CA SER A 432 -7.59 15.05 1.46
C SER A 432 -7.39 13.52 1.45
N LEU A 433 -7.89 12.82 2.47
CA LEU A 433 -7.62 11.39 2.68
C LEU A 433 -8.35 10.45 1.71
N GLN A 434 -9.44 10.87 1.08
CA GLN A 434 -10.27 10.00 0.24
C GLN A 434 -9.49 9.39 -0.95
N THR A 435 -8.58 10.11 -1.54
CA THR A 435 -7.59 9.64 -2.54
C THR A 435 -8.21 8.74 -3.62
N ASN A 436 -9.24 9.23 -4.33
CA ASN A 436 -9.96 8.43 -5.33
C ASN A 436 -10.31 9.23 -6.59
N LEU A 437 -9.61 10.34 -6.87
CA LEU A 437 -9.82 11.11 -8.10
C LEU A 437 -9.43 10.27 -9.31
N PRO A 438 -10.34 10.04 -10.28
CA PRO A 438 -10.08 9.16 -11.40
C PRO A 438 -9.49 9.90 -12.63
N ASP A 439 -9.51 11.23 -12.65
CA ASP A 439 -8.85 12.01 -13.68
C ASP A 439 -7.38 12.24 -13.31
N LEU A 440 -6.50 11.53 -13.99
CA LEU A 440 -5.05 11.58 -13.79
C LEU A 440 -4.34 12.26 -14.98
N THR A 441 -5.08 13.08 -15.73
CA THR A 441 -4.54 13.81 -16.90
C THR A 441 -3.27 14.59 -16.55
N PRO A 442 -3.16 15.34 -15.43
CA PRO A 442 -1.94 16.07 -15.12
C PRO A 442 -0.70 15.16 -14.94
N PHE A 443 -0.87 13.98 -14.34
CA PHE A 443 0.22 13.03 -14.17
C PHE A 443 0.67 12.42 -15.51
N LEU A 444 -0.28 12.06 -16.35
CA LEU A 444 -0.01 11.56 -17.71
C LEU A 444 0.70 12.63 -18.57
N GLU A 445 0.23 13.87 -18.55
CA GLU A 445 0.82 14.98 -19.35
C GLU A 445 2.24 15.32 -18.92
N ASN A 446 2.58 15.10 -17.64
CA ASN A 446 3.96 15.23 -17.15
C ASN A 446 4.85 14.00 -17.47
N GLY A 447 4.30 12.99 -18.14
CA GLY A 447 5.03 11.77 -18.54
C GLY A 447 5.20 10.75 -17.42
N GLY A 448 4.47 10.89 -16.32
CA GLY A 448 4.54 10.01 -15.16
C GLY A 448 4.15 8.56 -15.46
N LYS A 449 4.76 7.62 -14.75
CA LYS A 449 4.48 6.17 -14.83
C LYS A 449 3.96 5.65 -13.50
N LEU A 450 2.85 4.90 -13.53
CA LEU A 450 2.23 4.33 -12.34
C LEU A 450 2.22 2.80 -12.39
N LEU A 451 2.95 2.17 -11.46
CA LEU A 451 2.90 0.74 -11.20
C LEU A 451 2.08 0.50 -9.95
N HIS A 452 0.92 -0.10 -10.11
CA HIS A 452 0.01 -0.45 -9.04
C HIS A 452 -0.01 -1.96 -8.89
N PHE A 453 0.23 -2.50 -7.69
CA PHE A 453 0.11 -3.93 -7.44
C PHE A 453 -0.77 -4.20 -6.22
N HIS A 454 -1.42 -5.38 -6.18
CA HIS A 454 -2.29 -5.76 -5.06
C HIS A 454 -2.33 -7.27 -4.90
N GLY A 455 -2.15 -7.77 -3.67
CA GLY A 455 -2.27 -9.19 -3.36
C GLY A 455 -3.71 -9.69 -3.51
N GLU A 456 -3.92 -10.81 -4.17
CA GLU A 456 -5.27 -11.35 -4.36
C GLU A 456 -5.85 -12.07 -3.14
N ALA A 457 -5.05 -12.31 -2.12
CA ALA A 457 -5.50 -12.84 -0.83
C ALA A 457 -5.41 -11.79 0.29
N ASP A 458 -5.49 -10.50 -0.08
CA ASP A 458 -5.50 -9.39 0.87
C ASP A 458 -6.78 -9.41 1.72
N SER A 459 -6.60 -9.58 3.03
CA SER A 459 -7.68 -9.60 4.03
C SER A 459 -7.88 -8.27 4.76
N SER A 460 -7.09 -7.24 4.44
CA SER A 460 -7.19 -5.89 5.00
C SER A 460 -7.91 -4.95 4.04
N ILE A 461 -7.39 -4.82 2.82
CA ILE A 461 -7.93 -3.95 1.78
C ILE A 461 -8.44 -4.81 0.62
N PRO A 462 -9.75 -4.82 0.33
CA PRO A 462 -10.27 -5.63 -0.76
C PRO A 462 -9.59 -5.32 -2.10
N THR A 463 -8.96 -6.31 -2.73
CA THR A 463 -8.29 -6.19 -4.05
C THR A 463 -9.23 -5.64 -5.12
N THR A 464 -10.52 -5.93 -4.99
CA THR A 464 -11.60 -5.36 -5.82
C THR A 464 -11.63 -3.83 -5.80
N GLY A 465 -11.11 -3.19 -4.73
CA GLY A 465 -10.94 -1.74 -4.63
C GLY A 465 -9.98 -1.19 -5.68
N SER A 466 -8.85 -1.85 -5.87
CA SER A 466 -7.85 -1.49 -6.89
C SER A 466 -8.40 -1.69 -8.30
N ILE A 467 -9.08 -2.82 -8.55
CA ILE A 467 -9.71 -3.10 -9.85
C ILE A 467 -10.75 -2.02 -10.18
N ARG A 468 -11.60 -1.68 -9.21
CA ARG A 468 -12.61 -0.64 -9.41
C ARG A 468 -11.99 0.73 -9.69
N TYR A 469 -10.92 1.11 -8.99
CA TYR A 469 -10.26 2.39 -9.23
C TYR A 469 -9.63 2.43 -10.62
N HIS A 470 -8.90 1.38 -11.02
CA HIS A 470 -8.32 1.26 -12.35
C HIS A 470 -9.41 1.40 -13.45
N GLU A 471 -10.55 0.74 -13.29
CA GLU A 471 -11.67 0.84 -14.22
C GLU A 471 -12.31 2.25 -14.21
N SER A 472 -12.35 2.93 -13.05
CA SER A 472 -12.84 4.31 -12.95
C SER A 472 -11.93 5.27 -13.71
N VAL A 473 -10.61 5.14 -13.56
CA VAL A 473 -9.62 5.91 -14.34
C VAL A 473 -9.78 5.65 -15.84
N ARG A 474 -9.89 4.37 -16.25
CA ARG A 474 -10.11 4.02 -17.65
C ARG A 474 -11.35 4.71 -18.23
N LYS A 475 -12.47 4.65 -17.53
CA LYS A 475 -13.75 5.24 -17.99
C LYS A 475 -13.72 6.75 -18.07
N ILE A 476 -13.04 7.41 -17.14
CA ILE A 476 -12.97 8.88 -17.11
C ILE A 476 -11.98 9.40 -18.13
N MET A 477 -10.81 8.78 -18.27
CA MET A 477 -9.78 9.26 -19.18
C MET A 477 -9.98 8.81 -20.65
N TYR A 478 -10.68 7.69 -20.86
CA TYR A 478 -10.92 7.13 -22.19
C TYR A 478 -12.39 6.75 -22.40
N PRO A 479 -13.34 7.71 -22.25
CA PRO A 479 -14.79 7.42 -22.24
C PRO A 479 -15.31 6.88 -23.57
N ASP A 480 -14.70 7.27 -24.67
CA ASP A 480 -15.15 6.93 -26.03
C ASP A 480 -14.49 5.64 -26.58
N LEU A 481 -13.55 5.05 -25.83
CA LEU A 481 -12.87 3.82 -26.24
C LEU A 481 -13.58 2.57 -25.69
N SER A 482 -13.50 1.48 -26.44
CA SER A 482 -13.91 0.18 -25.96
C SER A 482 -13.13 -0.24 -24.69
N PHE A 483 -13.60 -1.26 -23.98
CA PHE A 483 -12.89 -1.79 -22.81
C PHE A 483 -11.44 -2.18 -23.15
N GLU A 484 -11.24 -2.90 -24.25
CA GLU A 484 -9.92 -3.36 -24.69
C GLU A 484 -9.01 -2.17 -25.10
N GLU A 485 -9.52 -1.28 -25.96
CA GLU A 485 -8.75 -0.11 -26.41
C GLU A 485 -8.40 0.84 -25.27
N GLY A 486 -9.35 1.09 -24.36
CA GLY A 486 -9.13 1.93 -23.18
C GLY A 486 -8.10 1.35 -22.23
N ASN A 487 -8.13 0.03 -21.96
CA ASN A 487 -7.08 -0.63 -21.16
C ASN A 487 -5.72 -0.60 -21.85
N LYS A 488 -5.68 -0.80 -23.16
CA LYS A 488 -4.42 -0.70 -23.94
C LYS A 488 -3.81 0.69 -23.78
N LYS A 489 -4.63 1.76 -23.88
CA LYS A 489 -4.17 3.13 -23.69
C LYS A 489 -3.73 3.40 -22.24
N LEU A 490 -4.48 2.94 -21.26
CA LEU A 490 -4.14 3.11 -19.86
C LEU A 490 -2.81 2.40 -19.54
N ASN A 491 -2.62 1.20 -20.04
CA ASN A 491 -1.41 0.38 -19.82
C ASN A 491 -0.12 0.97 -20.44
N GLU A 492 -0.18 2.04 -21.22
CA GLU A 492 1.01 2.78 -21.71
C GLU A 492 1.71 3.56 -20.57
N TRP A 493 0.97 3.88 -19.48
CA TRP A 493 1.49 4.71 -18.39
C TRP A 493 0.98 4.32 -16.99
N TYR A 494 -0.12 3.59 -16.87
CA TYR A 494 -0.66 3.07 -15.61
C TYR A 494 -0.95 1.57 -15.74
N ARG A 495 -0.25 0.75 -14.98
CA ARG A 495 -0.38 -0.71 -14.97
C ARG A 495 -0.78 -1.22 -13.60
N LEU A 496 -1.80 -2.09 -13.58
CA LEU A 496 -2.23 -2.80 -12.38
C LEU A 496 -1.81 -4.28 -12.48
N TYR A 497 -1.21 -4.80 -11.42
CA TYR A 497 -0.80 -6.19 -11.27
C TYR A 497 -1.50 -6.81 -10.07
N LEU A 498 -2.22 -7.90 -10.29
CA LEU A 498 -2.87 -8.68 -9.23
C LEU A 498 -1.95 -9.84 -8.87
N ILE A 499 -1.41 -9.83 -7.65
CA ILE A 499 -0.40 -10.79 -7.21
C ILE A 499 -1.09 -12.05 -6.68
N PRO A 500 -1.00 -13.21 -7.39
CA PRO A 500 -1.70 -14.42 -7.00
C PRO A 500 -1.32 -14.89 -5.59
N GLY A 501 -2.33 -15.15 -4.77
CA GLY A 501 -2.15 -15.72 -3.44
C GLY A 501 -1.47 -14.84 -2.40
N ALA A 502 -0.89 -13.68 -2.77
CA ALA A 502 -0.25 -12.77 -1.83
C ALA A 502 -1.27 -12.12 -0.88
N ALA A 503 -0.86 -11.93 0.36
CA ALA A 503 -1.63 -11.25 1.41
C ALA A 503 -1.47 -9.72 1.31
N HIS A 504 -1.92 -8.99 2.35
CA HIS A 504 -1.78 -7.55 2.45
C HIS A 504 -0.31 -7.14 2.57
N CYS A 505 0.25 -6.56 1.52
CA CYS A 505 1.65 -6.10 1.46
C CYS A 505 2.70 -7.15 1.86
N ALA A 506 2.37 -8.44 1.79
CA ALA A 506 3.21 -9.53 2.28
C ALA A 506 2.93 -10.86 1.58
N THR A 507 3.80 -11.84 1.86
CA THR A 507 3.52 -13.25 1.57
C THR A 507 2.37 -13.78 2.40
N ASN A 508 1.78 -14.91 1.99
CA ASN A 508 0.63 -15.52 2.63
C ASN A 508 0.95 -16.93 3.16
N SER A 509 0.85 -17.12 4.47
CA SER A 509 1.11 -18.42 5.10
C SER A 509 0.12 -19.52 4.70
N ALA A 510 -1.10 -19.17 4.29
CA ALA A 510 -2.09 -20.11 3.76
C ALA A 510 -1.78 -20.53 2.31
N GLN A 511 -0.98 -19.75 1.58
CA GLN A 511 -0.54 -20.01 0.21
C GLN A 511 0.99 -19.82 0.10
N PRO A 512 1.80 -20.65 0.78
CA PRO A 512 3.24 -20.39 0.97
C PRO A 512 4.06 -20.40 -0.31
N ASN A 513 3.55 -21.00 -1.40
CA ASN A 513 4.17 -20.99 -2.72
C ASN A 513 3.78 -19.77 -3.58
N ALA A 514 3.00 -18.83 -3.04
CA ALA A 514 2.72 -17.57 -3.70
C ALA A 514 3.95 -16.67 -3.72
N GLY A 515 4.26 -16.07 -4.87
CA GLY A 515 5.32 -15.10 -5.01
C GLY A 515 4.91 -13.73 -4.47
N PHE A 516 5.91 -12.92 -4.08
CA PHE A 516 5.71 -11.51 -3.73
C PHE A 516 6.70 -10.62 -4.50
N PRO A 517 6.29 -9.45 -5.04
CA PRO A 517 7.15 -8.63 -5.88
C PRO A 517 8.21 -7.89 -5.04
N ARG A 518 9.48 -8.15 -5.31
CA ARG A 518 10.64 -7.54 -4.63
C ARG A 518 11.52 -6.70 -5.55
N ASP A 519 11.19 -6.61 -6.85
CA ASP A 519 11.99 -5.92 -7.87
C ASP A 519 11.19 -4.82 -8.61
N ASN A 520 10.11 -4.36 -8.00
CA ASN A 520 9.23 -3.35 -8.61
C ASN A 520 9.96 -2.05 -8.92
N PHE A 521 10.94 -1.66 -8.10
CA PHE A 521 11.71 -0.45 -8.33
C PHE A 521 12.61 -0.55 -9.56
N ASN A 522 13.22 -1.70 -9.81
CA ASN A 522 13.96 -1.95 -11.02
C ASN A 522 13.08 -1.90 -12.27
N HIS A 523 11.90 -2.54 -12.23
CA HIS A 523 10.91 -2.43 -13.31
C HIS A 523 10.51 -0.98 -13.57
N MET A 524 10.32 -0.17 -12.53
CA MET A 524 9.98 1.24 -12.65
C MET A 524 11.14 2.06 -13.25
N ILE A 525 12.39 1.82 -12.83
CA ILE A 525 13.58 2.43 -13.40
C ILE A 525 13.67 2.15 -14.90
N GLN A 526 13.56 0.89 -15.30
CA GLN A 526 13.59 0.50 -16.71
C GLN A 526 12.47 1.17 -17.52
N TRP A 527 11.28 1.27 -16.93
CA TRP A 527 10.14 1.92 -17.60
C TRP A 527 10.34 3.42 -17.80
N VAL A 528 10.84 4.12 -16.77
CA VAL A 528 11.01 5.58 -16.78
C VAL A 528 12.27 6.02 -17.51
N GLU A 529 13.39 5.33 -17.27
CA GLU A 529 14.71 5.78 -17.75
C GLU A 529 15.10 5.16 -19.10
N GLU A 530 14.59 3.94 -19.41
CA GLU A 530 14.95 3.18 -20.60
C GLU A 530 13.78 2.98 -21.56
N ASP A 531 12.57 3.47 -21.20
CA ASP A 531 11.31 3.29 -21.95
C ASP A 531 10.94 1.81 -22.17
N ILE A 532 11.38 0.94 -21.26
CA ILE A 532 11.06 -0.50 -21.26
C ILE A 532 9.80 -0.72 -20.43
N THR A 533 8.67 -0.78 -21.08
CA THR A 533 7.38 -1.00 -20.41
C THR A 533 7.26 -2.43 -19.88
N PRO A 534 7.06 -2.67 -18.55
CA PRO A 534 6.99 -4.02 -18.00
C PRO A 534 5.69 -4.74 -18.43
N SER A 535 5.77 -5.73 -19.30
CA SER A 535 4.61 -6.57 -19.68
C SER A 535 4.14 -7.46 -18.55
N THR A 536 5.08 -7.94 -17.75
CA THR A 536 4.90 -8.66 -16.48
C THR A 536 5.81 -8.04 -15.43
N ILE A 537 5.55 -8.31 -14.16
CA ILE A 537 6.50 -8.08 -13.07
C ILE A 537 6.87 -9.41 -12.41
N ASN A 538 8.03 -9.45 -11.78
CA ASN A 538 8.53 -10.63 -11.10
C ASN A 538 8.03 -10.68 -9.65
N ALA A 539 7.57 -11.85 -9.22
CA ALA A 539 7.22 -12.16 -7.84
C ALA A 539 8.05 -13.35 -7.35
N THR A 540 8.81 -13.18 -6.28
CA THR A 540 9.68 -14.22 -5.72
C THR A 540 8.97 -14.98 -4.62
N VAL A 541 8.95 -16.30 -4.68
CA VAL A 541 8.43 -17.18 -3.63
C VAL A 541 9.42 -17.17 -2.45
N GLN A 542 8.94 -16.76 -1.27
CA GLN A 542 9.80 -16.57 -0.09
C GLN A 542 9.69 -17.71 0.93
N SER A 543 8.82 -18.68 0.70
CA SER A 543 8.60 -19.82 1.61
C SER A 543 7.96 -20.99 0.87
N GLY A 544 7.70 -22.10 1.59
CA GLY A 544 7.04 -23.26 1.02
C GLY A 544 7.94 -24.17 0.21
N SER A 545 7.35 -25.04 -0.59
CA SER A 545 8.10 -26.05 -1.39
C SER A 545 8.75 -25.45 -2.65
N LYS A 546 8.44 -24.22 -2.99
CA LYS A 546 8.91 -23.49 -4.18
C LYS A 546 9.73 -22.25 -3.83
N GLU A 547 10.25 -22.16 -2.61
CA GLU A 547 11.09 -21.06 -2.16
C GLU A 547 12.23 -20.78 -3.16
N GLY A 548 12.40 -19.50 -3.53
CA GLY A 548 13.35 -19.02 -4.52
C GLY A 548 12.85 -19.08 -5.98
N GLU A 549 11.67 -19.69 -6.27
CA GLU A 549 11.08 -19.62 -7.62
C GLU A 549 10.66 -18.18 -7.91
N VAL A 550 11.00 -17.68 -9.10
CA VAL A 550 10.53 -16.38 -9.61
C VAL A 550 9.34 -16.62 -10.55
N GLN A 551 8.24 -15.97 -10.27
CA GLN A 551 6.98 -16.11 -11.00
C GLN A 551 6.64 -14.79 -11.69
N ASP A 552 6.27 -14.86 -12.97
CA ASP A 552 5.76 -13.69 -13.71
C ASP A 552 4.30 -13.41 -13.36
N VAL A 553 3.97 -12.15 -13.15
CA VAL A 553 2.61 -11.68 -12.86
C VAL A 553 2.07 -10.89 -14.04
N CYS A 554 0.89 -11.29 -14.54
CA CYS A 554 0.23 -10.64 -15.67
C CYS A 554 -0.30 -9.24 -15.33
N THR A 555 -0.20 -8.32 -16.30
CA THR A 555 -0.86 -7.00 -16.22
C THR A 555 -2.38 -7.17 -16.35
N TRP A 556 -3.16 -6.55 -15.45
CA TRP A 556 -4.62 -6.46 -15.58
C TRP A 556 -5.03 -5.73 -16.89
N PRO A 557 -6.07 -6.17 -17.62
CA PRO A 557 -7.06 -7.20 -17.26
C PRO A 557 -6.68 -8.64 -17.65
N SER A 558 -5.48 -8.90 -18.14
CA SER A 558 -5.02 -10.25 -18.44
C SER A 558 -4.84 -11.06 -17.17
N ARG A 559 -5.23 -12.34 -17.21
CA ARG A 559 -5.15 -13.29 -16.09
C ARG A 559 -4.21 -14.44 -16.42
N PRO A 560 -3.50 -15.00 -15.43
CA PRO A 560 -2.56 -16.08 -15.65
C PRO A 560 -3.26 -17.39 -16.05
N TYR A 561 -2.67 -18.08 -17.04
CA TYR A 561 -3.02 -19.45 -17.40
C TYR A 561 -1.75 -20.20 -17.77
N TYR A 562 -1.55 -21.38 -17.23
CA TYR A 562 -0.39 -22.21 -17.52
C TYR A 562 -0.76 -23.31 -18.52
N LYS A 563 -0.07 -23.32 -19.67
CA LYS A 563 -0.17 -24.34 -20.69
C LYS A 563 1.18 -25.04 -20.83
N ASP A 564 1.22 -26.33 -20.58
CA ASP A 564 2.45 -27.13 -20.61
C ASP A 564 3.60 -26.51 -19.76
N GLY A 565 3.22 -25.93 -18.59
CA GLY A 565 4.15 -25.29 -17.67
C GLY A 565 4.56 -23.85 -18.06
N THR A 566 4.08 -23.33 -19.19
CA THR A 566 4.40 -21.97 -19.66
C THR A 566 3.25 -21.02 -19.32
N LEU A 567 3.58 -19.86 -18.71
CA LEU A 567 2.62 -18.81 -18.43
C LEU A 567 2.09 -18.17 -19.72
N VAL A 568 0.80 -18.04 -19.82
CA VAL A 568 0.11 -17.25 -20.85
C VAL A 568 -0.80 -16.24 -20.15
N CYS A 569 -0.55 -14.95 -20.36
CA CYS A 569 -1.43 -13.88 -19.88
C CYS A 569 -2.60 -13.72 -20.87
N GLN A 570 -3.82 -14.02 -20.42
CA GLN A 570 -4.99 -14.06 -21.29
C GLN A 570 -6.15 -13.28 -20.70
N GLU A 571 -6.79 -12.48 -21.52
CA GLU A 571 -8.05 -11.82 -21.17
C GLU A 571 -9.23 -12.77 -21.32
N ASN A 572 -10.20 -12.64 -20.41
CA ASN A 572 -11.47 -13.34 -20.47
C ASN A 572 -12.58 -12.40 -19.98
N GLU A 573 -13.46 -12.02 -20.90
CA GLU A 573 -14.52 -11.03 -20.62
C GLU A 573 -15.42 -11.42 -19.45
N SER A 574 -15.81 -12.69 -19.34
CA SER A 574 -16.68 -13.15 -18.24
C SER A 574 -15.98 -13.13 -16.90
N SER A 575 -14.67 -13.44 -16.86
CA SER A 575 -13.89 -13.39 -15.64
C SER A 575 -13.61 -11.94 -15.20
N VAL A 576 -13.32 -11.05 -16.15
CA VAL A 576 -13.20 -9.60 -15.86
C VAL A 576 -14.51 -9.08 -15.27
N LYS A 577 -15.65 -9.37 -15.90
CA LYS A 577 -16.98 -8.96 -15.39
C LYS A 577 -17.26 -9.46 -13.97
N ALA A 578 -16.81 -10.67 -13.62
CA ALA A 578 -16.98 -11.22 -12.26
C ALA A 578 -16.22 -10.43 -11.18
N MET A 579 -15.20 -9.65 -11.56
CA MET A 579 -14.40 -8.84 -10.64
C MET A 579 -14.79 -7.35 -10.64
N LEU A 580 -15.73 -6.95 -11.51
CA LEU A 580 -16.24 -5.57 -11.56
C LEU A 580 -17.52 -5.47 -10.72
N TRP A 581 -17.37 -4.96 -9.52
CA TRP A 581 -18.47 -4.84 -8.57
C TRP A 581 -19.05 -3.43 -8.57
N ASP A 582 -20.38 -3.32 -8.61
CA ASP A 582 -21.10 -2.05 -8.48
C ASP A 582 -21.45 -1.75 -7.02
N LEU A 583 -21.60 -0.46 -6.72
CA LEU A 583 -21.98 0.08 -5.42
C LEU A 583 -23.36 0.79 -5.51
N PRO A 584 -24.45 0.02 -5.69
CA PRO A 584 -25.78 0.58 -5.92
C PRO A 584 -26.36 1.34 -4.72
N ALA A 585 -25.81 1.16 -3.53
CA ALA A 585 -26.25 1.87 -2.33
C ALA A 585 -26.06 3.39 -2.40
N TYR A 586 -25.21 3.88 -3.32
CA TYR A 586 -24.97 5.31 -3.51
C TYR A 586 -25.71 5.82 -4.73
N LYS A 587 -26.35 7.01 -4.58
CA LYS A 587 -27.08 7.68 -5.66
C LYS A 587 -26.20 8.51 -6.59
N MET A 588 -24.95 8.71 -6.20
CA MET A 588 -23.92 9.42 -6.97
C MET A 588 -22.80 8.46 -7.40
N PRO A 589 -22.05 8.78 -8.44
CA PRO A 589 -20.87 7.98 -8.79
C PRO A 589 -19.88 7.93 -7.61
N VAL A 590 -19.41 6.73 -7.30
CA VAL A 590 -18.34 6.49 -6.32
C VAL A 590 -17.20 5.80 -7.06
N TYR A 591 -16.11 6.52 -7.20
CA TYR A 591 -14.92 6.09 -7.92
C TYR A 591 -13.97 5.26 -7.07
#